data_e5995acbbfd9cfd1b68d0aaf1528c966
#
_entry.id   e5995acbbfd9cfd1b68d0aaf1528c966
#
_cell.length_a   1.000
_cell.length_b   1.000
_cell.length_c   1.000
_cell.angle_alpha   90.00
_cell.angle_beta   90.00
_cell.angle_gamma   90.00
#
_symmetry.space_group_name_H-M   'P 1'
#
loop_
_entity.id
_entity.type
_entity.pdbx_description
1 polymer ?
#
loop_
_entity_poly.entity_id
_entity_poly.type
_entity_poly.pdbx_seq_one_letter_code
_entity_poly.pdbx_strand_id
1 'polypeptide(L)'
;MQNTRHSFLGIMIICTVSIIFCLVSTFLLYQTKEKVSTAYKHPYTVSNTAREIHSRALDTKFFYRKLLSSETSDKKKLALIIHERFLKMNMDRDKIKKKYLGPEKDIERLFDATDAFHNALLEGLSYSPSHSKTEILSYIDANVEPAYIELEDSLKTVIAFSNGKMREFVGQSSFTVNMATAGSFFLILVVLTVAFFFYRLQKKAEQAIAYREKLFDILCNSIDDVFVIYHVRDKRIEYVSGNADRILGLGNN
;
A
#
# COMPACT_ATOMS: atom_id res chain seq x y z
N MET A 1 -16.84 43.17 16.21
CA MET A 1 -16.58 42.82 14.80
C MET A 1 -15.15 42.38 14.47
N GLN A 2 -14.11 42.86 15.15
CA GLN A 2 -12.70 42.46 14.86
C GLN A 2 -12.37 41.03 15.29
N ASN A 3 -12.92 40.53 16.41
CA ASN A 3 -12.69 39.19 16.92
C ASN A 3 -13.25 38.08 16.03
N THR A 4 -14.41 38.27 15.42
CA THR A 4 -15.02 37.30 14.49
C THR A 4 -14.19 37.14 13.22
N ARG A 5 -13.50 38.18 12.77
CA ARG A 5 -12.64 38.15 11.59
C ARG A 5 -11.39 37.33 11.79
N HIS A 6 -10.77 37.40 12.97
CA HIS A 6 -9.58 36.56 13.31
C HIS A 6 -9.93 35.10 13.49
N SER A 7 -11.07 34.75 14.13
CA SER A 7 -11.55 33.38 14.25
C SER A 7 -11.87 32.75 12.87
N PHE A 8 -12.50 33.50 11.98
CA PHE A 8 -12.80 33.06 10.63
C PHE A 8 -11.53 32.79 9.82
N LEU A 9 -10.51 33.65 9.93
CA LEU A 9 -9.24 33.52 9.24
C LEU A 9 -8.47 32.26 9.73
N GLY A 10 -8.51 31.98 11.02
CA GLY A 10 -7.91 30.76 11.59
C GLY A 10 -8.57 29.48 11.10
N ILE A 11 -9.89 29.44 11.06
CA ILE A 11 -10.64 28.30 10.51
C ILE A 11 -10.30 28.08 9.03
N MET A 12 -10.26 29.14 8.23
CA MET A 12 -9.88 29.06 6.82
C MET A 12 -8.49 28.46 6.62
N ILE A 13 -7.49 28.89 7.42
CA ILE A 13 -6.12 28.36 7.33
C ILE A 13 -6.12 26.85 7.65
N ILE A 14 -6.79 26.43 8.73
CA ILE A 14 -6.89 25.02 9.11
C ILE A 14 -7.54 24.20 7.98
N CYS A 15 -8.66 24.67 7.44
CA CYS A 15 -9.35 24.00 6.34
C CYS A 15 -8.45 23.88 5.09
N THR A 16 -7.76 24.96 4.71
CA THR A 16 -6.86 24.96 3.54
C THR A 16 -5.71 23.96 3.72
N VAL A 17 -5.06 23.98 4.88
CA VAL A 17 -3.96 23.02 5.18
C VAL A 17 -4.48 21.58 5.18
N SER A 18 -5.66 21.33 5.75
CA SER A 18 -6.27 20.00 5.75
C SER A 18 -6.60 19.49 4.34
N ILE A 19 -7.12 20.36 3.48
CA ILE A 19 -7.42 20.03 2.08
C ILE A 19 -6.13 19.67 1.32
N ILE A 20 -5.09 20.50 1.43
CA ILE A 20 -3.80 20.24 0.78
C ILE A 20 -3.24 18.90 1.25
N PHE A 21 -3.30 18.63 2.55
CA PHE A 21 -2.82 17.35 3.09
C PHE A 21 -3.63 16.16 2.57
N CYS A 22 -4.95 16.25 2.51
CA CYS A 22 -5.79 15.19 1.94
C CYS A 22 -5.42 14.90 0.48
N LEU A 23 -5.17 15.92 -0.32
CA LEU A 23 -4.75 15.79 -1.71
C LEU A 23 -3.38 15.08 -1.81
N VAL A 24 -2.40 15.50 -1.02
CA VAL A 24 -1.06 14.89 -1.00
C VAL A 24 -1.14 13.43 -0.53
N SER A 25 -1.88 13.15 0.55
CA SER A 25 -2.06 11.78 1.06
C SER A 25 -2.74 10.86 0.04
N THR A 26 -3.77 11.35 -0.63
CA THR A 26 -4.46 10.58 -1.69
C THR A 26 -3.51 10.27 -2.86
N PHE A 27 -2.69 11.24 -3.26
CA PHE A 27 -1.69 11.04 -4.31
C PHE A 27 -0.63 10.00 -3.93
N LEU A 28 -0.12 10.04 -2.68
CA LEU A 28 0.84 9.06 -2.17
C LEU A 28 0.24 7.65 -2.09
N LEU A 29 -1.02 7.53 -1.66
CA LEU A 29 -1.75 6.24 -1.64
C LEU A 29 -1.94 5.68 -3.04
N TYR A 30 -2.25 6.53 -4.01
CA TYR A 30 -2.38 6.12 -5.41
C TYR A 30 -1.06 5.58 -5.96
N GLN A 31 0.06 6.27 -5.74
CA GLN A 31 1.39 5.79 -6.12
C GLN A 31 1.75 4.45 -5.46
N THR A 32 1.43 4.30 -4.19
CA THR A 32 1.65 3.04 -3.45
C THR A 32 0.88 1.90 -4.07
N LYS A 33 -0.41 2.10 -4.37
CA LYS A 33 -1.27 1.12 -5.03
C LYS A 33 -0.70 0.67 -6.38
N GLU A 34 -0.20 1.60 -7.17
CA GLU A 34 0.38 1.30 -8.49
C GLU A 34 1.66 0.45 -8.36
N LYS A 35 2.57 0.81 -7.45
CA LYS A 35 3.80 0.05 -7.19
C LYS A 35 3.50 -1.37 -6.69
N VAL A 36 2.57 -1.52 -5.75
CA VAL A 36 2.15 -2.83 -5.25
C VAL A 36 1.50 -3.66 -6.36
N SER A 37 0.62 -3.06 -7.16
CA SER A 37 0.01 -3.74 -8.32
C SER A 37 1.06 -4.21 -9.32
N THR A 38 2.08 -3.41 -9.60
CA THR A 38 3.18 -3.77 -10.50
C THR A 38 4.01 -4.91 -9.94
N ALA A 39 4.29 -4.93 -8.63
CA ALA A 39 4.99 -6.03 -7.96
C ALA A 39 4.24 -7.36 -8.10
N TYR A 40 2.92 -7.34 -7.98
CA TYR A 40 2.09 -8.53 -8.17
C TYR A 40 1.99 -8.97 -9.63
N LYS A 41 1.82 -8.04 -10.56
CA LYS A 41 1.61 -8.36 -11.98
C LYS A 41 2.85 -8.92 -12.68
N HIS A 42 4.04 -8.55 -12.23
CA HIS A 42 5.29 -8.91 -12.86
C HIS A 42 6.13 -9.84 -11.97
N PRO A 43 6.91 -9.40 -10.98
CA PRO A 43 7.85 -10.27 -10.27
C PRO A 43 7.17 -11.42 -9.52
N TYR A 44 6.04 -11.17 -8.84
CA TYR A 44 5.32 -12.23 -8.12
C TYR A 44 4.81 -13.31 -9.06
N THR A 45 4.17 -12.91 -10.17
CA THR A 45 3.67 -13.87 -11.16
C THR A 45 4.81 -14.70 -11.75
N VAL A 46 5.94 -14.06 -12.10
CA VAL A 46 7.12 -14.74 -12.65
C VAL A 46 7.68 -15.74 -11.64
N SER A 47 7.92 -15.31 -10.40
CA SER A 47 8.46 -16.18 -9.34
C SER A 47 7.54 -17.39 -9.06
N ASN A 48 6.23 -17.17 -9.01
CA ASN A 48 5.26 -18.25 -8.78
C ASN A 48 5.20 -19.21 -9.97
N THR A 49 5.12 -18.69 -11.20
CA THR A 49 5.09 -19.52 -12.42
C THR A 49 6.39 -20.32 -12.58
N ALA A 50 7.55 -19.74 -12.25
CA ALA A 50 8.83 -20.47 -12.26
C ALA A 50 8.87 -21.61 -11.23
N ARG A 51 8.29 -21.43 -10.03
CA ARG A 51 8.14 -22.51 -9.03
C ARG A 51 7.19 -23.62 -9.52
N GLU A 52 6.14 -23.26 -10.26
CA GLU A 52 5.24 -24.25 -10.86
C GLU A 52 5.95 -25.08 -11.92
N ILE A 53 6.78 -24.46 -12.78
CA ILE A 53 7.64 -25.20 -13.73
C ILE A 53 8.58 -26.12 -12.99
N HIS A 54 9.26 -25.63 -11.94
CA HIS A 54 10.18 -26.44 -11.11
C HIS A 54 9.47 -27.67 -10.51
N SER A 55 8.31 -27.45 -9.90
CA SER A 55 7.52 -28.58 -9.33
C SER A 55 7.13 -29.59 -10.37
N ARG A 56 6.65 -29.15 -11.55
CA ARG A 56 6.27 -30.05 -12.65
C ARG A 56 7.47 -30.81 -13.23
N ALA A 57 8.63 -30.15 -13.35
CA ALA A 57 9.85 -30.78 -13.81
C ALA A 57 10.33 -31.86 -12.83
N LEU A 58 10.32 -31.56 -11.53
CA LEU A 58 10.68 -32.51 -10.47
C LEU A 58 9.74 -33.70 -10.47
N ASP A 59 8.43 -33.48 -10.52
CA ASP A 59 7.42 -34.55 -10.58
C ASP A 59 7.59 -35.41 -11.84
N THR A 60 7.89 -34.77 -12.97
CA THR A 60 8.11 -35.46 -14.25
C THR A 60 9.35 -36.34 -14.18
N LYS A 61 10.47 -35.84 -13.62
CA LYS A 61 11.71 -36.59 -13.39
C LYS A 61 11.47 -37.82 -12.47
N PHE A 62 10.78 -37.60 -11.35
CA PHE A 62 10.46 -38.67 -10.40
C PHE A 62 9.56 -39.73 -11.01
N PHE A 63 8.50 -39.31 -11.72
CA PHE A 63 7.57 -40.22 -12.39
C PHE A 63 8.24 -41.00 -13.51
N TYR A 64 9.10 -40.36 -14.30
CA TYR A 64 9.90 -40.97 -15.36
C TYR A 64 10.82 -42.08 -14.80
N ARG A 65 11.58 -41.77 -13.74
CA ARG A 65 12.48 -42.77 -13.07
C ARG A 65 11.71 -43.97 -12.52
N LYS A 66 10.55 -43.72 -11.88
CA LYS A 66 9.69 -44.78 -11.31
C LYS A 66 9.12 -45.70 -12.39
N LEU A 67 8.62 -45.14 -13.50
CA LEU A 67 8.01 -45.91 -14.57
C LEU A 67 9.03 -46.70 -15.37
N LEU A 68 10.19 -46.18 -15.66
CA LEU A 68 11.24 -46.91 -16.35
C LEU A 68 11.85 -48.04 -15.50
N SER A 69 11.78 -47.96 -14.17
CA SER A 69 12.23 -48.99 -13.25
C SER A 69 11.20 -50.09 -13.03
N SER A 70 9.94 -49.92 -13.50
CA SER A 70 8.89 -50.95 -13.36
C SER A 70 8.82 -51.86 -14.58
N GLU A 71 8.51 -53.15 -14.36
CA GLU A 71 8.40 -54.16 -15.42
C GLU A 71 7.17 -53.96 -16.35
N THR A 72 6.17 -53.23 -15.91
CA THR A 72 4.89 -53.02 -16.59
C THR A 72 4.73 -51.60 -17.12
N SER A 73 5.73 -51.04 -17.81
CA SER A 73 5.60 -49.66 -18.30
C SER A 73 4.84 -49.57 -19.62
N ASP A 74 3.68 -48.95 -19.60
CA ASP A 74 2.99 -48.48 -20.80
C ASP A 74 3.70 -47.23 -21.33
N LYS A 75 4.69 -47.42 -22.18
CA LYS A 75 5.55 -46.36 -22.70
C LYS A 75 4.77 -45.30 -23.48
N LYS A 76 3.68 -45.66 -24.19
CA LYS A 76 2.83 -44.73 -24.92
C LYS A 76 2.13 -43.79 -23.94
N LYS A 77 1.63 -44.32 -22.82
CA LYS A 77 1.00 -43.54 -21.75
C LYS A 77 1.99 -42.60 -21.07
N LEU A 78 3.21 -43.09 -20.81
CA LEU A 78 4.27 -42.27 -20.27
C LEU A 78 4.67 -41.11 -21.19
N ALA A 79 4.87 -41.39 -22.49
CA ALA A 79 5.17 -40.36 -23.49
C ALA A 79 4.06 -39.28 -23.55
N LEU A 80 2.79 -39.68 -23.48
CA LEU A 80 1.66 -38.75 -23.47
C LEU A 80 1.69 -37.85 -22.23
N ILE A 81 1.93 -38.39 -21.04
CA ILE A 81 2.02 -37.63 -19.78
C ILE A 81 3.20 -36.65 -19.83
N ILE A 82 4.35 -37.06 -20.33
CA ILE A 82 5.54 -36.20 -20.47
C ILE A 82 5.21 -35.07 -21.45
N HIS A 83 4.60 -35.37 -22.58
CA HIS A 83 4.22 -34.36 -23.57
C HIS A 83 3.21 -33.35 -23.00
N GLU A 84 2.17 -33.79 -22.31
CA GLU A 84 1.19 -32.90 -21.67
C GLU A 84 1.84 -31.97 -20.63
N ARG A 85 2.72 -32.51 -19.78
CA ARG A 85 3.43 -31.70 -18.79
C ARG A 85 4.36 -30.68 -19.44
N PHE A 86 5.03 -31.09 -20.53
CA PHE A 86 5.89 -30.17 -21.27
C PHE A 86 5.09 -29.05 -21.95
N LEU A 87 3.93 -29.33 -22.53
CA LEU A 87 3.06 -28.29 -23.07
C LEU A 87 2.66 -27.25 -21.98
N LYS A 88 2.35 -27.72 -20.78
CA LYS A 88 2.07 -26.82 -19.63
C LYS A 88 3.30 -26.00 -19.24
N MET A 89 4.48 -26.61 -19.20
CA MET A 89 5.73 -25.88 -18.92
C MET A 89 6.04 -24.85 -19.99
N ASN A 90 5.77 -25.11 -21.26
CA ASN A 90 5.94 -24.14 -22.36
C ASN A 90 4.98 -22.95 -22.21
N MET A 91 3.70 -23.20 -21.90
CA MET A 91 2.74 -22.12 -21.65
C MET A 91 3.18 -21.23 -20.48
N ASP A 92 3.73 -21.82 -19.43
CA ASP A 92 4.20 -21.10 -18.27
C ASP A 92 5.52 -20.37 -18.55
N ARG A 93 6.42 -20.92 -19.32
CA ARG A 93 7.64 -20.29 -19.86
C ARG A 93 7.30 -19.04 -20.67
N ASP A 94 6.27 -19.09 -21.52
CA ASP A 94 5.79 -17.93 -22.28
C ASP A 94 5.18 -16.85 -21.40
N LYS A 95 4.49 -17.21 -20.30
CA LYS A 95 4.03 -16.24 -19.30
C LYS A 95 5.20 -15.56 -18.61
N ILE A 96 6.25 -16.30 -18.27
CA ILE A 96 7.48 -15.74 -17.70
C ILE A 96 8.08 -14.75 -18.67
N LYS A 97 8.32 -15.12 -19.94
CA LYS A 97 8.89 -14.26 -20.96
C LYS A 97 8.18 -12.91 -21.07
N LYS A 98 6.84 -12.91 -21.04
CA LYS A 98 6.02 -11.68 -21.14
C LYS A 98 6.10 -10.76 -19.93
N LYS A 99 6.49 -11.26 -18.78
CA LYS A 99 6.41 -10.54 -17.49
C LYS A 99 7.73 -10.37 -16.76
N TYR A 100 8.78 -11.03 -17.22
CA TYR A 100 10.10 -10.95 -16.64
C TYR A 100 10.71 -9.58 -16.89
N LEU A 101 11.28 -9.00 -15.83
CA LEU A 101 11.89 -7.66 -15.85
C LEU A 101 13.42 -7.73 -15.81
N GLY A 102 14.00 -8.92 -15.91
CA GLY A 102 15.42 -9.15 -15.86
C GLY A 102 16.07 -9.28 -17.23
N PRO A 103 17.34 -9.68 -17.27
CA PRO A 103 18.10 -9.86 -18.51
C PRO A 103 17.46 -10.91 -19.42
N GLU A 104 17.42 -10.61 -20.72
CA GLU A 104 16.86 -11.53 -21.74
C GLU A 104 17.57 -12.88 -21.77
N LYS A 105 18.89 -12.89 -21.56
CA LYS A 105 19.72 -14.09 -21.47
C LYS A 105 19.25 -15.11 -20.43
N ASP A 106 18.61 -14.66 -19.33
CA ASP A 106 18.09 -15.56 -18.31
C ASP A 106 16.87 -16.33 -18.86
N ILE A 107 16.09 -15.69 -19.72
CA ILE A 107 14.94 -16.30 -20.38
C ILE A 107 15.39 -17.25 -21.49
N GLU A 108 16.39 -16.91 -22.28
CA GLU A 108 16.99 -17.78 -23.29
C GLU A 108 17.53 -19.03 -22.63
N ARG A 109 18.32 -18.90 -21.55
CA ARG A 109 18.85 -20.03 -20.77
C ARG A 109 17.72 -20.91 -20.21
N LEU A 110 16.63 -20.31 -19.73
CA LEU A 110 15.47 -21.07 -19.22
C LEU A 110 14.81 -21.86 -20.37
N PHE A 111 14.72 -21.30 -21.56
CA PHE A 111 14.13 -21.95 -22.72
C PHE A 111 14.99 -23.11 -23.17
N ASP A 112 16.28 -22.90 -23.34
CA ASP A 112 17.24 -23.93 -23.75
C ASP A 112 17.29 -25.08 -22.71
N ALA A 113 17.34 -24.78 -21.44
CA ALA A 113 17.33 -25.77 -20.38
C ALA A 113 16.01 -26.58 -20.33
N THR A 114 14.87 -25.93 -20.58
CA THR A 114 13.57 -26.62 -20.63
C THR A 114 13.50 -27.58 -21.83
N ASP A 115 13.99 -27.13 -22.98
CA ASP A 115 14.01 -27.94 -24.21
C ASP A 115 15.03 -29.09 -24.08
N ALA A 116 16.20 -28.87 -23.50
CA ALA A 116 17.20 -29.90 -23.22
C ALA A 116 16.63 -30.98 -22.27
N PHE A 117 15.95 -30.58 -21.19
CA PHE A 117 15.32 -31.53 -20.28
C PHE A 117 14.23 -32.37 -20.97
N HIS A 118 13.40 -31.74 -21.80
CA HIS A 118 12.37 -32.45 -22.59
C HIS A 118 12.99 -33.46 -23.55
N ASN A 119 14.02 -33.06 -24.30
CA ASN A 119 14.69 -33.91 -25.27
C ASN A 119 15.35 -35.10 -24.60
N ALA A 120 16.03 -34.93 -23.46
CA ALA A 120 16.61 -36.00 -22.69
C ALA A 120 15.56 -37.01 -22.22
N LEU A 121 14.36 -36.58 -21.82
CA LEU A 121 13.25 -37.46 -21.44
C LEU A 121 12.74 -38.27 -22.64
N LEU A 122 12.54 -37.62 -23.81
CA LEU A 122 12.06 -38.30 -25.03
C LEU A 122 13.06 -39.30 -25.58
N GLU A 123 14.34 -38.92 -25.59
CA GLU A 123 15.41 -39.81 -26.08
C GLU A 123 15.52 -41.05 -25.19
N GLY A 124 15.47 -40.91 -23.86
CA GLY A 124 15.46 -42.05 -22.93
C GLY A 124 14.23 -42.94 -23.08
N LEU A 125 13.08 -42.45 -23.51
CA LEU A 125 11.93 -43.28 -23.85
C LEU A 125 12.19 -44.14 -25.10
N SER A 126 12.90 -43.65 -26.08
CA SER A 126 13.28 -44.38 -27.28
C SER A 126 14.38 -45.41 -26.99
N TYR A 127 15.29 -45.07 -26.04
CA TYR A 127 16.38 -45.92 -25.57
C TYR A 127 15.89 -47.18 -24.82
N SER A 128 14.84 -47.05 -24.07
CA SER A 128 14.32 -48.08 -23.13
C SER A 128 13.85 -49.40 -23.74
N PRO A 129 13.41 -49.56 -25.03
CA PRO A 129 12.91 -50.83 -25.55
C PRO A 129 13.95 -51.94 -25.70
N SER A 130 15.20 -51.57 -25.93
CA SER A 130 16.29 -52.49 -26.31
C SER A 130 17.38 -52.67 -25.22
N HIS A 131 17.27 -51.95 -24.10
CA HIS A 131 18.33 -51.85 -23.11
C HIS A 131 17.92 -52.44 -21.75
N SER A 132 18.88 -52.91 -21.01
CA SER A 132 18.71 -53.44 -19.66
C SER A 132 18.32 -52.32 -18.67
N LYS A 133 17.71 -52.67 -17.53
CA LYS A 133 17.37 -51.72 -16.46
C LYS A 133 18.57 -50.89 -16.01
N THR A 134 19.76 -51.52 -15.93
CA THR A 134 21.00 -50.86 -15.53
C THR A 134 21.43 -49.81 -16.54
N GLU A 135 21.34 -50.11 -17.83
CA GLU A 135 21.67 -49.17 -18.91
C GLU A 135 20.68 -47.98 -18.93
N ILE A 136 19.38 -48.22 -18.71
CA ILE A 136 18.37 -47.18 -18.60
C ILE A 136 18.66 -46.23 -17.41
N LEU A 137 19.01 -46.79 -16.24
CA LEU A 137 19.37 -45.96 -15.08
C LEU A 137 20.65 -45.16 -15.32
N SER A 138 21.65 -45.77 -15.99
CA SER A 138 22.88 -45.05 -16.38
C SER A 138 22.57 -43.90 -17.35
N TYR A 139 21.67 -44.12 -18.32
CA TYR A 139 21.23 -43.04 -19.23
C TYR A 139 20.56 -41.90 -18.45
N ILE A 140 19.67 -42.20 -17.50
CA ILE A 140 18.99 -41.18 -16.68
C ILE A 140 20.01 -40.36 -15.93
N ASP A 141 20.94 -40.98 -15.26
CA ASP A 141 21.96 -40.31 -14.44
C ASP A 141 22.96 -39.52 -15.30
N ALA A 142 23.22 -39.94 -16.55
CA ALA A 142 24.15 -39.27 -17.46
C ALA A 142 23.51 -38.12 -18.28
N ASN A 143 22.23 -38.19 -18.59
CA ASN A 143 21.58 -37.22 -19.52
C ASN A 143 20.40 -36.50 -18.89
N VAL A 144 19.48 -37.18 -18.19
CA VAL A 144 18.27 -36.55 -17.65
C VAL A 144 18.59 -35.73 -16.38
N GLU A 145 19.47 -36.26 -15.52
CA GLU A 145 19.84 -35.57 -14.27
C GLU A 145 20.58 -34.25 -14.54
N PRO A 146 21.62 -34.21 -15.40
CA PRO A 146 22.28 -32.93 -15.75
C PRO A 146 21.34 -31.91 -16.39
N ALA A 147 20.48 -32.34 -17.32
CA ALA A 147 19.50 -31.48 -17.95
C ALA A 147 18.49 -30.90 -16.95
N TYR A 148 18.07 -31.73 -15.97
CA TYR A 148 17.21 -31.25 -14.87
C TYR A 148 17.93 -30.22 -13.99
N ILE A 149 19.20 -30.47 -13.62
CA ILE A 149 20.00 -29.55 -12.80
C ILE A 149 20.15 -28.20 -13.50
N GLU A 150 20.42 -28.19 -14.82
CA GLU A 150 20.51 -26.95 -15.59
C GLU A 150 19.18 -26.17 -15.61
N LEU A 151 18.06 -26.89 -15.79
CA LEU A 151 16.72 -26.30 -15.70
C LEU A 151 16.45 -25.73 -14.30
N GLU A 152 16.76 -26.48 -13.26
CA GLU A 152 16.60 -26.01 -11.88
C GLU A 152 17.41 -24.73 -11.60
N ASP A 153 18.64 -24.66 -12.08
CA ASP A 153 19.55 -23.53 -11.91
C ASP A 153 19.09 -22.28 -12.65
N SER A 154 18.58 -22.49 -13.89
CA SER A 154 17.98 -21.40 -14.66
C SER A 154 16.71 -20.86 -13.98
N LEU A 155 15.86 -21.74 -13.44
CA LEU A 155 14.66 -21.35 -12.67
C LEU A 155 15.02 -20.64 -11.39
N LYS A 156 16.03 -21.09 -10.64
CA LYS A 156 16.54 -20.42 -9.44
C LYS A 156 16.99 -19.00 -9.75
N THR A 157 17.69 -18.79 -10.87
CA THR A 157 18.14 -17.47 -11.32
C THR A 157 16.94 -16.54 -11.56
N VAL A 158 15.93 -16.98 -12.32
CA VAL A 158 14.70 -16.23 -12.60
C VAL A 158 13.93 -15.91 -11.32
N ILE A 159 13.80 -16.88 -10.40
CA ILE A 159 13.14 -16.71 -9.11
C ILE A 159 13.89 -15.71 -8.23
N ALA A 160 15.22 -15.81 -8.14
CA ALA A 160 16.05 -14.92 -7.32
C ALA A 160 15.95 -13.47 -7.80
N PHE A 161 16.05 -13.23 -9.10
CA PHE A 161 15.88 -11.91 -9.68
C PHE A 161 14.48 -11.35 -9.41
N SER A 162 13.43 -12.14 -9.66
CA SER A 162 12.04 -11.73 -9.45
C SER A 162 11.76 -11.40 -7.98
N ASN A 163 12.28 -12.21 -7.05
CA ASN A 163 12.15 -11.95 -5.61
C ASN A 163 12.92 -10.69 -5.20
N GLY A 164 14.07 -10.42 -5.81
CA GLY A 164 14.83 -9.17 -5.63
C GLY A 164 14.02 -7.94 -6.05
N LYS A 165 13.46 -7.98 -7.25
CA LYS A 165 12.60 -6.90 -7.77
C LYS A 165 11.31 -6.73 -6.94
N MET A 166 10.70 -7.80 -6.49
CA MET A 166 9.55 -7.72 -5.60
C MET A 166 9.90 -7.01 -4.28
N ARG A 167 11.05 -7.34 -3.68
CA ARG A 167 11.53 -6.66 -2.46
C ARG A 167 11.80 -5.18 -2.70
N GLU A 168 12.37 -4.82 -3.84
CA GLU A 168 12.59 -3.42 -4.24
C GLU A 168 11.27 -2.64 -4.31
N PHE A 169 10.24 -3.16 -5.01
CA PHE A 169 8.93 -2.52 -5.11
C PHE A 169 8.22 -2.40 -3.76
N VAL A 170 8.27 -3.46 -2.94
CA VAL A 170 7.66 -3.46 -1.60
C VAL A 170 8.40 -2.49 -0.68
N GLY A 171 9.73 -2.45 -0.73
CA GLY A 171 10.54 -1.51 0.05
C GLY A 171 10.24 -0.05 -0.29
N GLN A 172 10.15 0.29 -1.58
CA GLN A 172 9.76 1.63 -2.02
C GLN A 172 8.33 1.99 -1.59
N SER A 173 7.41 1.03 -1.64
CA SER A 173 6.03 1.22 -1.19
C SER A 173 5.96 1.46 0.32
N SER A 174 6.69 0.67 1.11
CA SER A 174 6.78 0.82 2.56
C SER A 174 7.35 2.18 2.98
N PHE A 175 8.40 2.65 2.31
CA PHE A 175 8.94 3.99 2.54
C PHE A 175 7.90 5.08 2.30
N THR A 176 7.16 5.01 1.19
CA THR A 176 6.11 5.97 0.85
C THR A 176 4.98 5.98 1.90
N VAL A 177 4.56 4.80 2.37
CA VAL A 177 3.54 4.68 3.43
C VAL A 177 4.05 5.27 4.75
N ASN A 178 5.29 4.97 5.14
CA ASN A 178 5.87 5.51 6.38
C ASN A 178 5.98 7.03 6.33
N MET A 179 6.38 7.62 5.22
CA MET A 179 6.41 9.07 5.02
C MET A 179 5.02 9.71 5.09
N ALA A 180 4.01 9.09 4.47
CA ALA A 180 2.63 9.56 4.55
C ALA A 180 2.09 9.50 5.99
N THR A 181 2.39 8.42 6.71
CA THR A 181 1.98 8.24 8.12
C THR A 181 2.65 9.29 9.03
N ALA A 182 3.96 9.48 8.91
CA ALA A 182 4.68 10.51 9.66
C ALA A 182 4.15 11.92 9.37
N GLY A 183 3.87 12.23 8.09
CA GLY A 183 3.25 13.48 7.68
C GLY A 183 1.86 13.68 8.30
N SER A 184 1.06 12.62 8.41
CA SER A 184 -0.26 12.65 9.06
C SER A 184 -0.16 13.00 10.54
N PHE A 185 0.75 12.38 11.27
CA PHE A 185 0.99 12.71 12.69
C PHE A 185 1.46 14.15 12.88
N PHE A 186 2.37 14.61 12.04
CA PHE A 186 2.84 15.99 12.07
C PHE A 186 1.70 16.99 11.83
N LEU A 187 0.83 16.73 10.84
CA LEU A 187 -0.32 17.59 10.59
C LEU A 187 -1.28 17.66 11.77
N ILE A 188 -1.60 16.50 12.38
CA ILE A 188 -2.47 16.45 13.56
C ILE A 188 -1.89 17.33 14.67
N LEU A 189 -0.59 17.26 14.90
CA LEU A 189 0.09 18.07 15.91
C LEU A 189 -0.01 19.58 15.59
N VAL A 190 0.18 19.96 14.33
CA VAL A 190 0.04 21.35 13.87
C VAL A 190 -1.40 21.85 14.09
N VAL A 191 -2.40 21.06 13.69
CA VAL A 191 -3.82 21.41 13.86
C VAL A 191 -4.17 21.60 15.33
N LEU A 192 -3.75 20.68 16.19
CA LEU A 192 -3.97 20.77 17.65
C LEU A 192 -3.29 22.02 18.24
N THR A 193 -2.07 22.33 17.82
CA THR A 193 -1.33 23.50 18.28
C THR A 193 -2.05 24.79 17.90
N VAL A 194 -2.50 24.89 16.65
CA VAL A 194 -3.24 26.05 16.13
C VAL A 194 -4.58 26.17 16.87
N ALA A 195 -5.33 25.08 17.01
CA ALA A 195 -6.60 25.09 17.74
C ALA A 195 -6.43 25.52 19.20
N PHE A 196 -5.38 25.03 19.88
CA PHE A 196 -5.06 25.43 21.25
C PHE A 196 -4.73 26.93 21.35
N PHE A 197 -3.98 27.46 20.39
CA PHE A 197 -3.64 28.87 20.35
C PHE A 197 -4.89 29.75 20.14
N PHE A 198 -5.78 29.35 19.23
CA PHE A 198 -7.05 30.06 19.02
C PHE A 198 -7.96 29.99 20.24
N TYR A 199 -8.06 28.83 20.89
CA TYR A 199 -8.80 28.69 22.14
C TYR A 199 -8.30 29.66 23.22
N ARG A 200 -6.97 29.78 23.38
CA ARG A 200 -6.38 30.74 24.33
C ARG A 200 -6.69 32.20 23.98
N LEU A 201 -6.63 32.57 22.70
CA LEU A 201 -6.96 33.91 22.25
C LEU A 201 -8.44 34.25 22.53
N GLN A 202 -9.35 33.33 22.23
CA GLN A 202 -10.77 33.49 22.49
C GLN A 202 -11.06 33.65 23.96
N LYS A 203 -10.48 32.82 24.83
CA LYS A 203 -10.65 32.92 26.27
C LYS A 203 -10.16 34.26 26.83
N LYS A 204 -9.02 34.76 26.35
CA LYS A 204 -8.55 36.12 26.72
C LYS A 204 -9.51 37.22 26.25
N ALA A 205 -10.07 37.13 25.08
CA ALA A 205 -11.04 38.10 24.58
C ALA A 205 -12.33 38.09 25.41
N GLU A 206 -12.86 36.91 25.76
CA GLU A 206 -14.03 36.75 26.62
C GLU A 206 -13.78 37.35 28.01
N GLN A 207 -12.62 37.11 28.63
CA GLN A 207 -12.24 37.69 29.89
C GLN A 207 -12.16 39.24 29.82
N ALA A 208 -11.61 39.77 28.74
CA ALA A 208 -11.53 41.23 28.56
C ALA A 208 -12.94 41.89 28.38
N ILE A 209 -13.86 41.20 27.70
CA ILE A 209 -15.25 41.64 27.57
C ILE A 209 -15.94 41.63 28.95
N ALA A 210 -15.87 40.49 29.66
CA ALA A 210 -16.46 40.33 31.00
C ALA A 210 -15.89 41.33 32.00
N TYR A 211 -14.59 41.67 31.93
CA TYR A 211 -13.97 42.68 32.73
C TYR A 211 -14.51 44.10 32.42
N ARG A 212 -14.69 44.44 31.17
CA ARG A 212 -15.28 45.71 30.74
C ARG A 212 -16.73 45.87 31.15
N GLU A 213 -17.53 44.78 31.05
CA GLU A 213 -18.92 44.77 31.53
C GLU A 213 -18.98 44.99 33.03
N LYS A 214 -18.11 44.31 33.78
CA LYS A 214 -18.02 44.48 35.25
C LYS A 214 -17.62 45.91 35.64
N LEU A 215 -16.62 46.48 34.96
CA LEU A 215 -16.22 47.90 35.19
C LEU A 215 -17.36 48.88 34.86
N PHE A 216 -18.05 48.63 33.75
CA PHE A 216 -19.20 49.47 33.35
C PHE A 216 -20.31 49.38 34.41
N ASP A 217 -20.61 48.18 34.89
CA ASP A 217 -21.62 47.95 35.92
C ASP A 217 -21.24 48.66 37.28
N ILE A 218 -19.97 48.55 37.70
CA ILE A 218 -19.46 49.26 38.86
C ILE A 218 -19.57 50.76 38.69
N LEU A 219 -19.19 51.31 37.52
CA LEU A 219 -19.27 52.74 37.25
C LEU A 219 -20.73 53.23 37.26
N CYS A 220 -21.62 52.53 36.60
CA CYS A 220 -23.05 52.85 36.59
C CYS A 220 -23.69 52.82 37.97
N ASN A 221 -23.27 51.89 38.84
CA ASN A 221 -23.80 51.78 40.20
C ASN A 221 -23.18 52.73 41.21
N SER A 222 -21.98 53.29 40.90
CA SER A 222 -21.25 54.22 41.81
C SER A 222 -21.60 55.70 41.58
N ILE A 223 -22.25 56.03 40.51
CA ILE A 223 -22.63 57.40 40.14
C ILE A 223 -24.10 57.58 40.51
N ASP A 224 -24.45 58.77 41.06
CA ASP A 224 -25.80 59.13 41.42
C ASP A 224 -26.62 59.66 40.20
N ASP A 225 -26.24 59.25 39.01
CA ASP A 225 -26.95 59.54 37.75
C ASP A 225 -27.48 58.26 37.10
N VAL A 226 -28.63 58.34 36.42
CA VAL A 226 -29.22 57.23 35.68
C VAL A 226 -28.75 57.28 34.24
N PHE A 227 -28.09 56.19 33.82
CA PHE A 227 -27.67 56.04 32.43
C PHE A 227 -28.71 55.26 31.62
N VAL A 228 -29.13 55.84 30.48
CA VAL A 228 -30.05 55.20 29.57
C VAL A 228 -29.43 55.17 28.17
N ILE A 229 -29.32 53.99 27.61
CA ILE A 229 -28.95 53.82 26.18
C ILE A 229 -30.23 53.65 25.41
N TYR A 230 -30.48 54.60 24.47
CA TYR A 230 -31.65 54.61 23.65
C TYR A 230 -31.23 54.38 22.18
N HIS A 231 -31.81 53.33 21.56
CA HIS A 231 -31.58 53.07 20.13
C HIS A 231 -32.52 53.91 19.29
N VAL A 232 -31.99 54.98 18.70
CA VAL A 232 -32.77 56.03 17.99
C VAL A 232 -33.53 55.43 16.80
N ARG A 233 -32.94 54.48 16.06
CA ARG A 233 -33.54 53.92 14.85
C ARG A 233 -34.77 53.05 15.16
N ASP A 234 -34.65 52.19 16.16
CA ASP A 234 -35.70 51.25 16.54
C ASP A 234 -36.62 51.78 17.65
N LYS A 235 -36.38 53.01 18.10
CA LYS A 235 -37.13 53.70 19.17
C LYS A 235 -37.33 52.88 20.42
N ARG A 236 -36.27 52.13 20.83
CA ARG A 236 -36.33 51.30 22.05
C ARG A 236 -35.20 51.68 23.00
N ILE A 237 -35.47 51.47 24.28
CA ILE A 237 -34.45 51.53 25.34
C ILE A 237 -33.67 50.22 25.26
N GLU A 238 -32.38 50.31 25.09
CA GLU A 238 -31.47 49.15 24.99
C GLU A 238 -30.85 48.81 26.36
N TYR A 239 -30.63 49.79 27.18
CA TYR A 239 -30.05 49.63 28.51
C TYR A 239 -30.51 50.75 29.46
N VAL A 240 -30.77 50.34 30.72
CA VAL A 240 -30.97 51.27 31.87
C VAL A 240 -30.01 50.85 32.98
N SER A 241 -29.31 51.77 33.60
CA SER A 241 -28.36 51.47 34.69
C SER A 241 -29.07 50.85 35.89
N GLY A 242 -28.39 49.83 36.55
CA GLY A 242 -29.00 49.13 37.67
C GLY A 242 -29.32 49.99 38.92
N ASN A 243 -28.80 51.20 38.98
CA ASN A 243 -29.11 52.19 40.05
C ASN A 243 -30.39 53.05 39.74
N ALA A 244 -31.01 52.81 38.60
CA ALA A 244 -32.21 53.61 38.21
C ALA A 244 -33.34 53.44 39.24
N ASP A 245 -33.62 52.25 39.75
CA ASP A 245 -34.63 51.98 40.75
C ASP A 245 -34.36 52.73 42.07
N ARG A 246 -33.06 52.78 42.46
CA ARG A 246 -32.64 53.50 43.65
C ARG A 246 -32.77 55.04 43.50
N ILE A 247 -32.39 55.59 42.33
CA ILE A 247 -32.33 57.04 42.12
C ILE A 247 -33.70 57.59 41.77
N LEU A 248 -34.47 56.88 40.94
CA LEU A 248 -35.78 57.31 40.50
C LEU A 248 -36.92 56.94 41.47
N GLY A 249 -36.60 56.20 42.56
CA GLY A 249 -37.59 55.80 43.56
C GLY A 249 -38.63 54.80 43.03
N LEU A 250 -38.27 54.02 41.98
CA LEU A 250 -39.18 53.09 41.34
C LEU A 250 -39.22 51.69 42.04
N GLY A 251 -38.35 51.48 43.01
CA GLY A 251 -38.30 50.26 43.84
C GLY A 251 -39.21 50.36 45.02
N ASN A 252 -40.35 49.71 44.93
CA ASN A 252 -41.35 49.24 45.91
C ASN A 252 -42.79 49.67 45.55
N ASN A 253 -43.35 48.88 44.66
CA ASN A 253 -44.76 48.47 44.82
C ASN A 253 -44.88 47.03 44.38
#